data_20b106c79a425c28dc8e831157ad52fd
#
_entry.id   20b106c79a425c28dc8e831157ad52fd
#
_cell.length_a   1.000
_cell.length_b   1.000
_cell.length_c   1.000
_cell.angle_alpha   90.00
_cell.angle_beta   90.00
_cell.angle_gamma   90.00
#
_symmetry.space_group_name_H-M   'P 1'
#
loop_
_entity.id
_entity.type
_entity.pdbx_description
1 polymer ?
#
loop_
_entity_poly.entity_id
_entity_poly.type
_entity_poly.pdbx_seq_one_letter_code
_entity_poly.pdbx_strand_id
1 'polypeptide(L)'
;MEHLGRHFRIMSAYLEIKELFESAKAEEYLGEDITLVEHMIQSAENAQADGAQDWLIVAALLHDLGHLLVPDPAHAQDSGIDMHHDDVGAEWISKRFPNNIVQAVRLHVDAKKCLVATDADYFDQLSEASQITLDIQGGVFSESEATDFIQQQYAHEAVLLRKWDDAGKVRGAAKTDISDYEDLINEVALD
;
A
#
# COMPACT_ATOMS: atom_id res chain seq x y z
N MET A 1 34.09 -7.82 36.38
CA MET A 1 33.70 -8.14 34.96
C MET A 1 32.24 -7.80 34.82
N GLU A 2 31.96 -6.56 34.37
CA GLU A 2 30.62 -6.07 34.14
C GLU A 2 30.18 -6.55 32.77
N HIS A 3 29.13 -7.36 32.72
CA HIS A 3 28.43 -7.70 31.49
C HIS A 3 27.66 -6.46 31.00
N LEU A 4 28.24 -5.75 30.06
CA LEU A 4 27.51 -4.80 29.21
C LEU A 4 26.59 -5.62 28.30
N GLY A 5 25.38 -5.89 28.79
CA GLY A 5 24.24 -6.31 27.94
C GLY A 5 23.90 -5.17 26.98
N ARG A 6 24.33 -5.27 25.73
CA ARG A 6 23.81 -4.44 24.67
C ARG A 6 22.31 -4.79 24.54
N HIS A 7 21.45 -3.98 25.12
CA HIS A 7 20.06 -3.95 24.77
C HIS A 7 20.00 -3.48 23.31
N PHE A 8 19.86 -4.40 22.38
CA PHE A 8 19.36 -4.05 21.06
C PHE A 8 17.94 -3.48 21.28
N ARG A 9 17.83 -2.18 21.19
CA ARG A 9 16.54 -1.52 21.19
C ARG A 9 15.88 -1.94 19.88
N ILE A 10 14.92 -2.87 19.96
CA ILE A 10 14.06 -3.19 18.81
C ILE A 10 13.38 -1.87 18.47
N MET A 11 13.58 -1.37 17.26
CA MET A 11 12.89 -0.16 16.81
C MET A 11 11.41 -0.48 16.74
N SER A 12 10.55 0.46 17.12
CA SER A 12 9.11 0.28 16.92
C SER A 12 8.78 0.25 15.43
N ALA A 13 7.70 -0.43 15.07
CA ALA A 13 7.23 -0.47 13.68
C ALA A 13 7.09 0.94 13.08
N TYR A 14 6.59 1.89 13.87
CA TYR A 14 6.50 3.29 13.48
C TYR A 14 7.85 3.90 13.08
N LEU A 15 8.90 3.72 13.88
CA LEU A 15 10.21 4.30 13.57
C LEU A 15 10.81 3.73 12.29
N GLU A 16 10.64 2.44 12.04
CA GLU A 16 11.09 1.82 10.78
C GLU A 16 10.30 2.32 9.58
N ILE A 17 8.98 2.50 9.69
CA ILE A 17 8.14 3.09 8.65
C ILE A 17 8.55 4.54 8.40
N LYS A 18 8.75 5.32 9.46
CA LYS A 18 9.18 6.71 9.35
C LYS A 18 10.50 6.85 8.58
N GLU A 19 11.49 6.00 8.87
CA GLU A 19 12.75 6.00 8.11
C GLU A 19 12.54 5.72 6.62
N LEU A 20 11.62 4.82 6.25
CA LEU A 20 11.27 4.56 4.86
C LEU A 20 10.58 5.75 4.21
N PHE A 21 9.64 6.39 4.90
CA PHE A 21 8.89 7.56 4.44
C PHE A 21 9.76 8.82 4.31
N GLU A 22 10.86 8.92 5.05
CA GLU A 22 11.85 9.99 4.96
C GLU A 22 12.99 9.65 3.98
N SER A 23 12.93 8.50 3.29
CA SER A 23 13.96 8.09 2.33
C SER A 23 13.84 8.87 1.00
N ALA A 24 14.92 8.91 0.23
CA ALA A 24 14.91 9.55 -1.08
C ALA A 24 13.87 8.96 -2.06
N LYS A 25 13.54 7.66 -1.94
CA LYS A 25 12.52 7.00 -2.76
C LYS A 25 11.11 7.47 -2.44
N ALA A 26 10.87 7.98 -1.25
CA ALA A 26 9.58 8.50 -0.83
C ALA A 26 9.13 9.71 -1.68
N GLU A 27 10.08 10.44 -2.24
CA GLU A 27 9.87 11.59 -3.12
C GLU A 27 9.74 11.22 -4.61
N GLU A 28 9.78 9.93 -4.96
CA GLU A 28 9.62 9.49 -6.34
C GLU A 28 8.17 9.64 -6.81
N TYR A 29 8.03 9.96 -8.12
CA TYR A 29 6.75 10.13 -8.81
C TYR A 29 6.56 8.94 -9.77
N LEU A 30 6.01 7.84 -9.31
CA LEU A 30 5.86 6.59 -10.09
C LEU A 30 4.81 6.70 -11.21
N GLY A 31 4.99 7.68 -12.12
CA GLY A 31 4.07 7.97 -13.21
C GLY A 31 2.84 8.80 -12.82
N GLU A 32 2.74 9.20 -11.54
CA GLU A 32 1.67 10.06 -11.02
C GLU A 32 2.19 11.51 -10.82
N ASP A 33 1.32 12.51 -10.75
CA ASP A 33 1.69 13.91 -10.43
C ASP A 33 1.75 14.17 -8.90
N ILE A 34 2.16 13.16 -8.13
CA ILE A 34 2.19 13.15 -6.67
C ILE A 34 3.32 12.25 -6.20
N THR A 35 3.99 12.58 -5.09
CA THR A 35 5.01 11.70 -4.52
C THR A 35 4.40 10.44 -3.94
N LEU A 36 5.19 9.37 -3.88
CA LEU A 36 4.75 8.07 -3.33
C LEU A 36 4.24 8.22 -1.90
N VAL A 37 4.95 8.95 -1.04
CA VAL A 37 4.52 9.17 0.35
C VAL A 37 3.26 10.01 0.44
N GLU A 38 3.14 11.08 -0.35
CA GLU A 38 1.92 11.87 -0.36
C GLU A 38 0.71 11.05 -0.79
N HIS A 39 0.88 10.16 -1.78
CA HIS A 39 -0.15 9.21 -2.21
C HIS A 39 -0.59 8.25 -1.09
N MET A 40 0.39 7.62 -0.40
CA MET A 40 0.13 6.70 0.70
C MET A 40 -0.62 7.39 1.87
N ILE A 41 -0.24 8.62 2.20
CA ILE A 41 -0.91 9.42 3.23
C ILE A 41 -2.35 9.75 2.82
N GLN A 42 -2.59 10.20 1.58
CA GLN A 42 -3.94 10.48 1.10
C GLN A 42 -4.83 9.24 1.09
N SER A 43 -4.28 8.08 0.75
CA SER A 43 -5.01 6.81 0.82
C SER A 43 -5.49 6.51 2.25
N ALA A 44 -4.65 6.76 3.25
CA ALA A 44 -5.04 6.65 4.66
C ALA A 44 -6.05 7.71 5.10
N GLU A 45 -5.91 8.97 4.66
CA GLU A 45 -6.88 10.04 4.92
C GLU A 45 -8.27 9.70 4.34
N ASN A 46 -8.33 9.13 3.14
CA ASN A 46 -9.58 8.67 2.53
C ASN A 46 -10.21 7.53 3.34
N ALA A 47 -9.41 6.57 3.81
CA ALA A 47 -9.88 5.49 4.68
C ALA A 47 -10.45 6.04 6.00
N GLN A 48 -9.78 7.02 6.62
CA GLN A 48 -10.27 7.69 7.84
C GLN A 48 -11.58 8.44 7.59
N ALA A 49 -11.68 9.16 6.48
CA ALA A 49 -12.89 9.92 6.12
C ALA A 49 -14.11 9.00 5.92
N ASP A 50 -13.90 7.80 5.41
CA ASP A 50 -14.94 6.77 5.25
C ASP A 50 -15.24 6.01 6.55
N GLY A 51 -14.54 6.29 7.66
CA GLY A 51 -14.75 5.64 8.96
C GLY A 51 -14.26 4.19 8.99
N ALA A 52 -13.21 3.87 8.25
CA ALA A 52 -12.60 2.55 8.26
C ALA A 52 -12.05 2.18 9.65
N GLN A 53 -11.90 0.89 9.92
CA GLN A 53 -11.27 0.41 11.14
C GLN A 53 -9.77 0.75 11.15
N ASP A 54 -9.20 0.98 12.32
CA ASP A 54 -7.83 1.43 12.53
C ASP A 54 -6.79 0.60 11.77
N TRP A 55 -6.92 -0.73 11.82
CA TRP A 55 -6.02 -1.62 11.08
C TRP A 55 -6.11 -1.45 9.55
N LEU A 56 -7.28 -1.11 9.02
CA LEU A 56 -7.47 -0.93 7.58
C LEU A 56 -6.99 0.45 7.12
N ILE A 57 -7.04 1.46 7.99
CA ILE A 57 -6.39 2.76 7.78
C ILE A 57 -4.87 2.57 7.67
N VAL A 58 -4.27 1.77 8.58
CA VAL A 58 -2.84 1.45 8.51
C VAL A 58 -2.52 0.61 7.26
N ALA A 59 -3.39 -0.31 6.85
CA ALA A 59 -3.21 -1.03 5.58
C ALA A 59 -3.20 -0.06 4.38
N ALA A 60 -4.10 0.93 4.34
CA ALA A 60 -4.14 1.96 3.31
C ALA A 60 -2.88 2.84 3.33
N LEU A 61 -2.38 3.20 4.53
CA LEU A 61 -1.13 3.95 4.69
C LEU A 61 0.09 3.17 4.15
N LEU A 62 0.07 1.84 4.21
CA LEU A 62 1.24 1.00 3.91
C LEU A 62 1.12 0.21 2.60
N HIS A 63 0.04 0.40 1.81
CA HIS A 63 -0.25 -0.47 0.67
C HIS A 63 0.87 -0.50 -0.38
N ASP A 64 1.49 0.64 -0.62
CA ASP A 64 2.57 0.83 -1.61
C ASP A 64 3.98 0.85 -0.98
N LEU A 65 4.10 0.49 0.31
CA LEU A 65 5.40 0.46 1.01
C LEU A 65 6.44 -0.40 0.28
N GLY A 66 6.01 -1.41 -0.45
CA GLY A 66 6.89 -2.26 -1.25
C GLY A 66 7.73 -1.49 -2.27
N HIS A 67 7.22 -0.38 -2.82
CA HIS A 67 7.99 0.47 -3.73
C HIS A 67 9.21 1.12 -3.05
N LEU A 68 9.14 1.38 -1.74
CA LEU A 68 10.28 1.88 -0.96
C LEU A 68 11.35 0.81 -0.71
N LEU A 69 10.98 -0.47 -0.82
CA LEU A 69 11.84 -1.63 -0.51
C LEU A 69 12.54 -2.21 -1.76
N VAL A 70 11.92 -2.08 -2.94
CA VAL A 70 12.51 -2.59 -4.20
C VAL A 70 13.56 -1.63 -4.75
N PRO A 71 14.59 -2.13 -5.48
CA PRO A 71 15.55 -1.26 -6.16
C PRO A 71 14.91 -0.60 -7.38
N ASP A 72 15.08 0.72 -7.51
CA ASP A 72 14.72 1.51 -8.70
C ASP A 72 13.31 1.21 -9.29
N PRO A 73 12.24 1.51 -8.53
CA PRO A 73 10.87 1.18 -8.95
C PRO A 73 10.44 1.94 -10.23
N ALA A 74 10.90 3.16 -10.43
CA ALA A 74 10.59 3.95 -11.62
C ALA A 74 11.18 3.31 -12.88
N HIS A 75 12.45 2.87 -12.85
CA HIS A 75 13.07 2.17 -13.99
C HIS A 75 12.38 0.83 -14.27
N ALA A 76 11.96 0.10 -13.25
CA ALA A 76 11.23 -1.16 -13.42
C ALA A 76 9.89 -0.93 -14.15
N GLN A 77 9.12 0.07 -13.75
CA GLN A 77 7.88 0.46 -14.39
C GLN A 77 8.10 0.88 -15.86
N ASP A 78 9.07 1.75 -16.14
CA ASP A 78 9.43 2.18 -17.50
C ASP A 78 9.88 1.01 -18.40
N SER A 79 10.47 -0.02 -17.80
CA SER A 79 10.94 -1.24 -18.49
C SER A 79 9.85 -2.32 -18.60
N GLY A 80 8.63 -2.09 -18.08
CA GLY A 80 7.54 -3.06 -18.06
C GLY A 80 7.81 -4.27 -17.16
N ILE A 81 8.55 -4.08 -16.06
CA ILE A 81 8.90 -5.13 -15.10
C ILE A 81 8.02 -5.01 -13.88
N ASP A 82 7.25 -6.06 -13.58
CA ASP A 82 6.53 -6.16 -12.29
C ASP A 82 7.52 -6.52 -11.18
N MET A 83 7.67 -5.62 -10.22
CA MET A 83 8.51 -5.83 -9.03
C MET A 83 7.76 -6.47 -7.88
N HIS A 84 6.47 -6.82 -8.09
CA HIS A 84 5.60 -7.42 -7.06
C HIS A 84 5.64 -6.64 -5.74
N HIS A 85 5.48 -5.30 -5.82
CA HIS A 85 5.57 -4.42 -4.64
C HIS A 85 4.55 -4.78 -3.55
N ASP A 86 3.40 -5.30 -3.94
CA ASP A 86 2.35 -5.81 -3.07
C ASP A 86 2.84 -6.99 -2.23
N ASP A 87 3.48 -7.99 -2.84
CA ASP A 87 4.08 -9.13 -2.13
C ASP A 87 5.30 -8.71 -1.30
N VAL A 88 6.18 -7.87 -1.84
CA VAL A 88 7.36 -7.35 -1.12
C VAL A 88 6.95 -6.53 0.10
N GLY A 89 5.98 -5.65 -0.05
CA GLY A 89 5.41 -4.87 1.04
C GLY A 89 4.76 -5.77 2.09
N ALA A 90 3.90 -6.70 1.67
CA ALA A 90 3.23 -7.65 2.56
C ALA A 90 4.23 -8.53 3.34
N GLU A 91 5.32 -8.99 2.72
CA GLU A 91 6.37 -9.76 3.41
C GLU A 91 7.06 -8.91 4.50
N TRP A 92 7.36 -7.65 4.23
CA TRP A 92 7.93 -6.75 5.24
C TRP A 92 6.95 -6.47 6.38
N ILE A 93 5.68 -6.20 6.05
CA ILE A 93 4.58 -5.93 6.98
C ILE A 93 4.30 -7.14 7.88
N SER A 94 4.39 -8.37 7.36
CA SER A 94 4.08 -9.61 8.09
C SER A 94 4.92 -9.83 9.35
N LYS A 95 6.07 -9.19 9.45
CA LYS A 95 6.98 -9.27 10.60
C LYS A 95 6.63 -8.27 11.71
N ARG A 96 5.67 -7.39 11.47
CA ARG A 96 5.36 -6.23 12.32
C ARG A 96 3.88 -6.08 12.62
N PHE A 97 3.03 -6.62 11.79
CA PHE A 97 1.59 -6.40 11.84
C PHE A 97 0.80 -7.70 11.71
N PRO A 98 -0.44 -7.75 12.24
CA PRO A 98 -1.31 -8.92 12.12
C PRO A 98 -1.77 -9.18 10.68
N ASN A 99 -2.22 -10.42 10.45
CA ASN A 99 -2.49 -10.95 9.10
C ASN A 99 -3.57 -10.19 8.30
N ASN A 100 -4.53 -9.53 8.95
CA ASN A 100 -5.54 -8.72 8.27
C ASN A 100 -4.90 -7.54 7.49
N ILE A 101 -3.94 -6.82 8.08
CA ILE A 101 -3.17 -5.76 7.41
C ILE A 101 -2.36 -6.35 6.26
N VAL A 102 -1.64 -7.45 6.52
CA VAL A 102 -0.82 -8.14 5.52
C VAL A 102 -1.63 -8.53 4.29
N GLN A 103 -2.81 -9.12 4.49
CA GLN A 103 -3.63 -9.58 3.37
C GLN A 103 -4.29 -8.44 2.61
N ALA A 104 -4.77 -7.40 3.29
CA ALA A 104 -5.32 -6.24 2.62
C ALA A 104 -4.29 -5.57 1.68
N VAL A 105 -3.05 -5.43 2.15
CA VAL A 105 -1.94 -4.92 1.33
C VAL A 105 -1.61 -5.88 0.18
N ARG A 106 -1.44 -7.17 0.45
CA ARG A 106 -1.11 -8.16 -0.60
C ARG A 106 -2.13 -8.22 -1.71
N LEU A 107 -3.40 -8.07 -1.39
CA LEU A 107 -4.51 -8.25 -2.32
C LEU A 107 -4.90 -6.97 -3.08
N HIS A 108 -4.29 -5.80 -2.82
CA HIS A 108 -4.76 -4.54 -3.41
C HIS A 108 -4.56 -4.47 -4.94
N VAL A 109 -3.50 -5.11 -5.47
CA VAL A 109 -3.27 -5.23 -6.93
C VAL A 109 -4.30 -6.14 -7.55
N ASP A 110 -4.61 -7.28 -6.94
CA ASP A 110 -5.65 -8.18 -7.42
C ASP A 110 -7.05 -7.56 -7.31
N ALA A 111 -7.27 -6.69 -6.31
CA ALA A 111 -8.50 -5.90 -6.21
C ALA A 111 -8.68 -4.96 -7.42
N LYS A 112 -7.61 -4.33 -7.93
CA LYS A 112 -7.65 -3.54 -9.17
C LYS A 112 -8.09 -4.39 -10.36
N LYS A 113 -7.48 -5.56 -10.55
CA LYS A 113 -7.80 -6.50 -11.64
C LYS A 113 -9.26 -6.96 -11.58
N CYS A 114 -9.74 -7.24 -10.36
CA CYS A 114 -11.13 -7.63 -10.10
C CYS A 114 -12.11 -6.50 -10.40
N LEU A 115 -11.83 -5.28 -9.96
CA LEU A 115 -12.69 -4.11 -10.22
C LEU A 115 -12.79 -3.83 -11.72
N VAL A 116 -11.69 -3.86 -12.46
CA VAL A 116 -11.72 -3.70 -13.93
C VAL A 116 -12.52 -4.82 -14.60
N ALA A 117 -12.51 -6.03 -14.07
CA ALA A 117 -13.27 -7.17 -14.61
C ALA A 117 -14.78 -7.07 -14.32
N THR A 118 -15.18 -6.43 -13.24
CA THR A 118 -16.55 -6.46 -12.73
C THR A 118 -17.31 -5.14 -12.85
N ASP A 119 -16.61 -4.03 -13.06
CA ASP A 119 -17.19 -2.69 -13.26
C ASP A 119 -16.72 -2.12 -14.60
N ALA A 120 -17.64 -2.00 -15.53
CA ALA A 120 -17.36 -1.60 -16.92
C ALA A 120 -16.77 -0.18 -17.03
N ASP A 121 -17.06 0.70 -16.08
CA ASP A 121 -16.62 2.10 -16.10
C ASP A 121 -15.33 2.31 -15.29
N TYR A 122 -14.88 1.30 -14.52
CA TYR A 122 -13.76 1.46 -13.58
C TYR A 122 -12.41 1.66 -14.29
N PHE A 123 -12.17 1.00 -15.42
CA PHE A 123 -10.92 1.16 -16.17
C PHE A 123 -10.70 2.62 -16.60
N ASP A 124 -11.75 3.29 -17.07
CA ASP A 124 -11.68 4.68 -17.53
C ASP A 124 -11.49 5.68 -16.38
N GLN A 125 -11.70 5.26 -15.13
CA GLN A 125 -11.47 6.07 -13.93
C GLN A 125 -10.05 5.93 -13.39
N LEU A 126 -9.30 4.91 -13.83
CA LEU A 126 -7.90 4.73 -13.41
C LEU A 126 -7.01 5.82 -13.99
N SER A 127 -6.01 6.25 -13.23
CA SER A 127 -4.91 7.07 -13.75
C SER A 127 -4.16 6.36 -14.87
N GLU A 128 -3.48 7.11 -15.73
CA GLU A 128 -2.65 6.55 -16.81
C GLU A 128 -1.59 5.57 -16.24
N ALA A 129 -0.93 5.92 -15.13
CA ALA A 129 0.02 5.03 -14.47
C ALA A 129 -0.64 3.73 -13.99
N SER A 130 -1.84 3.79 -13.41
CA SER A 130 -2.60 2.61 -12.98
C SER A 130 -3.07 1.74 -14.14
N GLN A 131 -3.38 2.31 -15.30
CA GLN A 131 -3.71 1.56 -16.53
C GLN A 131 -2.46 0.83 -17.06
N ILE A 132 -1.31 1.51 -17.14
CA ILE A 132 -0.04 0.92 -17.58
C ILE A 132 0.36 -0.24 -16.65
N THR A 133 0.31 -0.01 -15.33
CA THR A 133 0.69 -1.05 -14.37
C THR A 133 -0.27 -2.24 -14.33
N LEU A 134 -1.53 -2.07 -14.73
CA LEU A 134 -2.47 -3.18 -14.86
C LEU A 134 -1.96 -4.24 -15.85
N ASP A 135 -1.48 -3.81 -17.02
CA ASP A 135 -0.92 -4.71 -18.04
C ASP A 135 0.37 -5.39 -17.53
N ILE A 136 1.27 -4.63 -16.91
CA ILE A 136 2.53 -5.14 -16.33
C ILE A 136 2.25 -6.21 -15.27
N GLN A 137 1.21 -6.02 -14.46
CA GLN A 137 0.80 -6.90 -13.37
C GLN A 137 -0.06 -8.11 -13.83
N GLY A 138 -0.13 -8.39 -15.13
CA GLY A 138 -0.80 -9.57 -15.67
C GLY A 138 -2.21 -9.34 -16.22
N GLY A 139 -2.64 -8.09 -16.30
CA GLY A 139 -3.90 -7.70 -16.96
C GLY A 139 -5.15 -7.92 -16.11
N VAL A 140 -6.30 -7.88 -16.79
CA VAL A 140 -7.63 -7.97 -16.18
C VAL A 140 -7.96 -9.42 -15.82
N PHE A 141 -8.60 -9.65 -14.68
CA PHE A 141 -9.12 -10.97 -14.34
C PHE A 141 -10.19 -11.45 -15.33
N SER A 142 -10.23 -12.74 -15.58
CA SER A 142 -11.41 -13.39 -16.17
C SER A 142 -12.57 -13.36 -15.17
N GLU A 143 -13.79 -13.61 -15.64
CA GLU A 143 -14.98 -13.69 -14.79
C GLU A 143 -14.83 -14.75 -13.67
N SER A 144 -14.17 -15.86 -13.96
CA SER A 144 -13.88 -16.90 -12.97
C SER A 144 -12.89 -16.43 -11.91
N GLU A 145 -11.77 -15.79 -12.32
CA GLU A 145 -10.77 -15.27 -11.40
C GLU A 145 -11.33 -14.17 -10.49
N ALA A 146 -12.15 -13.26 -11.03
CA ALA A 146 -12.83 -12.25 -10.24
C ALA A 146 -13.81 -12.86 -9.21
N THR A 147 -14.52 -13.93 -9.60
CA THR A 147 -15.41 -14.67 -8.70
C THR A 147 -14.62 -15.35 -7.58
N ASP A 148 -13.50 -15.97 -7.91
CA ASP A 148 -12.64 -16.66 -6.93
C ASP A 148 -11.96 -15.64 -5.99
N PHE A 149 -11.54 -14.50 -6.52
CA PHE A 149 -10.93 -13.42 -5.74
C PHE A 149 -11.87 -12.91 -4.64
N ILE A 150 -13.12 -12.56 -4.99
CA ILE A 150 -14.06 -11.96 -4.03
C ILE A 150 -14.48 -12.92 -2.90
N GLN A 151 -14.25 -14.22 -3.06
CA GLN A 151 -14.47 -15.22 -2.00
C GLN A 151 -13.29 -15.35 -1.03
N GLN A 152 -12.15 -14.76 -1.33
CA GLN A 152 -10.99 -14.80 -0.44
C GLN A 152 -11.23 -13.98 0.82
N GLN A 153 -10.62 -14.40 1.91
CA GLN A 153 -10.61 -13.62 3.14
C GLN A 153 -9.89 -12.28 2.89
N TYR A 154 -10.48 -11.19 3.34
CA TYR A 154 -10.01 -9.80 3.16
C TYR A 154 -10.10 -9.24 1.73
N ALA A 155 -10.71 -9.94 0.77
CA ALA A 155 -10.91 -9.40 -0.58
C ALA A 155 -11.77 -8.13 -0.59
N HIS A 156 -12.80 -8.07 0.25
CA HIS A 156 -13.64 -6.87 0.38
C HIS A 156 -12.87 -5.66 0.92
N GLU A 157 -12.03 -5.88 1.91
CA GLU A 157 -11.18 -4.85 2.50
C GLU A 157 -10.11 -4.39 1.51
N ALA A 158 -9.54 -5.31 0.73
CA ALA A 158 -8.62 -4.95 -0.36
C ALA A 158 -9.31 -4.13 -1.46
N VAL A 159 -10.57 -4.40 -1.77
CA VAL A 159 -11.38 -3.58 -2.70
C VAL A 159 -11.63 -2.18 -2.13
N LEU A 160 -11.93 -2.05 -0.83
CA LEU A 160 -12.06 -0.74 -0.20
C LEU A 160 -10.73 0.02 -0.23
N LEU A 161 -9.65 -0.63 0.16
CA LEU A 161 -8.30 -0.07 0.10
C LEU A 161 -7.97 0.41 -1.30
N ARG A 162 -8.23 -0.41 -2.33
CA ARG A 162 -7.99 -0.02 -3.72
C ARG A 162 -8.76 1.25 -4.14
N LYS A 163 -9.98 1.43 -3.70
CA LYS A 163 -10.75 2.65 -3.98
C LYS A 163 -10.14 3.89 -3.32
N TRP A 164 -9.58 3.78 -2.12
CA TRP A 164 -8.88 4.87 -1.44
C TRP A 164 -7.53 5.18 -2.11
N ASP A 165 -6.80 4.17 -2.58
CA ASP A 165 -5.63 4.32 -3.42
C ASP A 165 -5.95 5.16 -4.67
N ASP A 166 -6.96 4.78 -5.45
CA ASP A 166 -7.34 5.53 -6.66
C ASP A 166 -7.76 6.97 -6.36
N ALA A 167 -8.40 7.21 -5.22
CA ALA A 167 -8.80 8.55 -4.78
C ALA A 167 -7.65 9.37 -4.16
N GLY A 168 -6.55 8.72 -3.80
CA GLY A 168 -5.40 9.32 -3.11
C GLY A 168 -4.35 9.96 -4.04
N LYS A 169 -4.75 10.51 -5.20
CA LYS A 169 -3.83 10.98 -6.26
C LYS A 169 -3.99 12.46 -6.60
N VAL A 170 -4.26 13.28 -5.60
CA VAL A 170 -4.47 14.72 -5.77
C VAL A 170 -3.28 15.50 -5.22
N ARG A 171 -2.49 16.11 -6.10
CA ARG A 171 -1.27 16.85 -5.74
C ARG A 171 -1.54 17.93 -4.68
N GLY A 172 -0.76 17.89 -3.60
CA GLY A 172 -0.82 18.89 -2.53
C GLY A 172 -2.09 18.81 -1.67
N ALA A 173 -2.83 17.69 -1.72
CA ALA A 173 -4.06 17.53 -0.96
C ALA A 173 -3.87 16.83 0.40
N ALA A 174 -2.72 16.19 0.67
CA ALA A 174 -2.42 15.61 1.96
C ALA A 174 -2.47 16.69 3.07
N LYS A 175 -3.16 16.38 4.16
CA LYS A 175 -3.40 17.27 5.31
C LYS A 175 -2.61 16.85 6.54
N THR A 176 -2.14 15.61 6.54
CA THR A 176 -1.41 14.95 7.62
C THR A 176 -0.02 14.54 7.15
N ASP A 177 0.82 14.11 8.05
CA ASP A 177 2.10 13.47 7.77
C ASP A 177 2.23 12.16 8.56
N ILE A 178 3.34 11.44 8.40
CA ILE A 178 3.55 10.14 9.05
C ILE A 178 3.50 10.22 10.57
N SER A 179 3.79 11.37 11.18
CA SER A 179 3.77 11.53 12.64
C SER A 179 2.34 11.56 13.20
N ASP A 180 1.36 11.92 12.40
CA ASP A 180 -0.06 11.89 12.81
C ASP A 180 -0.58 10.45 12.95
N TYR A 181 0.13 9.47 12.40
CA TYR A 181 -0.23 8.04 12.45
C TYR A 181 0.58 7.24 13.49
N GLU A 182 1.48 7.88 14.28
CA GLU A 182 2.35 7.18 15.25
C GLU A 182 1.55 6.32 16.23
N ASP A 183 0.54 6.90 16.90
CA ASP A 183 -0.26 6.19 17.88
C ASP A 183 -1.03 5.03 17.23
N LEU A 184 -1.62 5.27 16.06
CA LEU A 184 -2.41 4.29 15.32
C LEU A 184 -1.54 3.09 14.87
N ILE A 185 -0.36 3.37 14.33
CA ILE A 185 0.61 2.34 13.92
C ILE A 185 1.03 1.49 15.11
N ASN A 186 1.37 2.13 16.24
CA ASN A 186 1.80 1.42 17.44
C ASN A 186 0.68 0.60 18.08
N GLU A 187 -0.59 1.03 17.99
CA GLU A 187 -1.74 0.30 18.53
C GLU A 187 -2.01 -1.01 17.78
N VAL A 188 -1.84 -1.02 16.46
CA VAL A 188 -2.14 -2.19 15.63
C VAL A 188 -0.93 -3.07 15.33
N ALA A 189 0.28 -2.64 15.69
CA ALA A 189 1.51 -3.42 15.50
C ALA A 189 1.55 -4.64 16.45
N LEU A 190 2.29 -5.66 16.05
CA LEU A 190 2.62 -6.80 16.92
C LEU A 190 3.61 -6.39 18.01
N ASP A 191 3.51 -7.01 19.20
CA ASP A 191 4.43 -6.85 20.32
C ASP A 191 5.87 -7.34 20.01
#